data_33c3e08b050935914f29039506c05a21
#
_entry.id   33c3e08b050935914f29039506c05a21
#
_cell.length_a   1.000
_cell.length_b   1.000
_cell.length_c   1.000
_cell.angle_alpha   90.00
_cell.angle_beta   90.00
_cell.angle_gamma   90.00
#
_symmetry.space_group_name_H-M   'P 1'
#
loop_
_entity.id
_entity.type
_entity.pdbx_description
1 polymer ?
#
loop_
_entity_poly.entity_id
_entity_poly.type
_entity_poly.pdbx_seq_one_letter_code
_entity_poly.pdbx_strand_id
1 'polypeptide(L)'
;MIYTNEVPVLKAQERSAVTLGKFDGLHRGHQKLIACMKQKKKENCTTVVFTFDVSPLVKLYHKPAKTLLTNEERQELAENLGVDVLIACPFTDAMMNMEAEEFVKEFLVKRLHVSYLAVGPDFRFGHERKGNPELLKQMGTQYDFTVEVVEKLTDGTREISSTYVREELEEGHIEKVNALLGYQYFTRGEIVHGRQLGRTIGVPTANLIPPVSKKFPPNGVYLTRSKIGEKEYEIGRAHV
;
A
#
# COMPACT_ATOMS: atom_id res chain seq x y z
N MET A 1 5.81 -14.49 0.40
CA MET A 1 5.43 -13.46 1.41
C MET A 1 4.31 -13.96 2.31
N ILE A 2 4.30 -13.61 3.61
CA ILE A 2 3.18 -13.88 4.55
C ILE A 2 2.24 -12.67 4.49
N TYR A 3 0.95 -12.90 4.25
CA TYR A 3 -0.11 -11.91 4.40
C TYR A 3 -0.97 -12.26 5.62
N THR A 4 -1.22 -11.30 6.50
CA THR A 4 -1.99 -11.52 7.74
C THR A 4 -2.76 -10.26 8.13
N ASN A 5 -3.91 -10.45 8.78
CA ASN A 5 -4.70 -9.39 9.39
C ASN A 5 -4.46 -9.27 10.92
N GLU A 6 -3.61 -10.13 11.46
CA GLU A 6 -3.17 -10.06 12.85
C GLU A 6 -1.68 -9.78 12.92
N VAL A 7 -1.23 -9.09 13.96
CA VAL A 7 0.19 -8.88 14.16
C VAL A 7 0.82 -10.18 14.67
N PRO A 8 1.66 -10.85 13.86
CA PRO A 8 2.27 -12.11 14.26
C PRO A 8 3.26 -11.89 15.39
N VAL A 9 3.54 -12.95 16.15
CA VAL A 9 4.66 -12.99 17.07
C VAL A 9 5.81 -13.68 16.36
N LEU A 10 6.87 -12.94 16.06
CA LEU A 10 8.10 -13.50 15.49
C LEU A 10 8.82 -14.37 16.52
N LYS A 11 9.65 -15.31 16.06
CA LYS A 11 10.46 -16.14 16.96
C LYS A 11 11.48 -15.27 17.71
N ALA A 12 11.83 -15.66 18.91
CA ALA A 12 12.69 -14.87 19.80
C ALA A 12 14.06 -14.47 19.19
N GLN A 13 14.59 -15.27 18.27
CA GLN A 13 15.85 -15.00 17.58
C GLN A 13 15.69 -14.15 16.32
N GLU A 14 14.46 -13.95 15.83
CA GLU A 14 14.19 -13.18 14.63
C GLU A 14 14.13 -11.68 14.96
N ARG A 15 14.79 -10.89 14.14
CA ARG A 15 14.70 -9.42 14.17
C ARG A 15 13.90 -8.94 12.95
N SER A 16 13.26 -7.80 13.08
CA SER A 16 12.53 -7.23 11.94
C SER A 16 12.97 -5.81 11.59
N ALA A 17 12.89 -5.53 10.30
CA ALA A 17 12.92 -4.19 9.74
C ALA A 17 11.49 -3.82 9.33
N VAL A 18 10.91 -2.80 9.94
CA VAL A 18 9.50 -2.47 9.84
C VAL A 18 9.29 -1.13 9.17
N THR A 19 8.24 -0.99 8.38
CA THR A 19 7.69 0.31 7.99
C THR A 19 6.20 0.37 8.25
N LEU A 20 5.71 1.54 8.63
CA LEU A 20 4.34 1.79 9.03
C LEU A 20 3.70 2.81 8.09
N GLY A 21 2.48 2.55 7.64
CA GLY A 21 1.77 3.50 6.79
C GLY A 21 0.49 2.95 6.18
N LYS A 22 -0.19 3.78 5.39
CA LYS A 22 -1.40 3.35 4.66
C LYS A 22 -1.07 2.54 3.41
N PHE A 23 0.08 2.78 2.80
CA PHE A 23 0.57 2.11 1.59
C PHE A 23 -0.46 2.02 0.46
N ASP A 24 -1.32 3.03 0.35
CA ASP A 24 -2.26 3.11 -0.75
C ASP A 24 -1.56 3.60 -2.02
N GLY A 25 -1.62 2.78 -3.05
CA GLY A 25 -0.92 2.99 -4.31
C GLY A 25 0.54 2.54 -4.31
N LEU A 26 1.15 2.16 -3.19
CA LEU A 26 2.58 1.75 -3.11
C LEU A 26 3.50 2.59 -4.03
N HIS A 27 3.23 3.91 -4.10
CA HIS A 27 3.96 4.86 -4.95
C HIS A 27 5.46 4.91 -4.62
N ARG A 28 6.26 5.56 -5.47
CA ARG A 28 7.74 5.62 -5.35
C ARG A 28 8.22 6.03 -3.95
N GLY A 29 7.49 6.92 -3.24
CA GLY A 29 7.80 7.27 -1.85
C GLY A 29 7.67 6.08 -0.89
N HIS A 30 6.62 5.26 -1.04
CA HIS A 30 6.47 4.02 -0.27
C HIS A 30 7.54 2.99 -0.62
N GLN A 31 7.87 2.86 -1.92
CA GLN A 31 8.92 1.95 -2.38
C GLN A 31 10.30 2.32 -1.80
N LYS A 32 10.58 3.62 -1.60
CA LYS A 32 11.81 4.09 -0.93
C LYS A 32 11.89 3.58 0.52
N LEU A 33 10.78 3.64 1.28
CA LEU A 33 10.72 3.07 2.64
C LEU A 33 11.01 1.56 2.63
N ILE A 34 10.40 0.83 1.70
CA ILE A 34 10.62 -0.61 1.54
C ILE A 34 12.08 -0.89 1.15
N ALA A 35 12.69 -0.07 0.28
CA ALA A 35 14.08 -0.22 -0.11
C ALA A 35 15.05 -0.05 1.08
N CYS A 36 14.80 0.91 1.99
CA CYS A 36 15.57 1.09 3.23
C CYS A 36 15.51 -0.18 4.10
N MET A 37 14.31 -0.76 4.28
CA MET A 37 14.19 -2.02 5.03
C MET A 37 14.94 -3.18 4.37
N LYS A 38 14.88 -3.30 3.04
CA LYS A 38 15.56 -4.37 2.30
C LYS A 38 17.08 -4.36 2.46
N GLN A 39 17.69 -3.20 2.71
CA GLN A 39 19.11 -3.12 3.03
C GLN A 39 19.43 -3.87 4.33
N LYS A 40 18.48 -3.91 5.29
CA LYS A 40 18.60 -4.62 6.55
C LYS A 40 18.39 -6.14 6.42
N LYS A 41 17.84 -6.61 5.33
CA LYS A 41 17.73 -8.06 5.04
C LYS A 41 19.08 -8.76 5.03
N LYS A 42 20.15 -8.05 4.66
CA LYS A 42 21.54 -8.55 4.76
C LYS A 42 21.98 -8.82 6.21
N GLU A 43 21.29 -8.26 7.18
CA GLU A 43 21.49 -8.43 8.62
C GLU A 43 20.58 -9.50 9.23
N ASN A 44 19.99 -10.39 8.39
CA ASN A 44 19.00 -11.41 8.78
C ASN A 44 17.71 -10.83 9.42
N CYS A 45 17.31 -9.62 9.01
CA CYS A 45 16.04 -9.03 9.43
C CYS A 45 14.89 -9.43 8.50
N THR A 46 13.76 -9.82 9.09
CA THR A 46 12.50 -10.01 8.37
C THR A 46 11.91 -8.64 7.99
N THR A 47 11.64 -8.41 6.72
CA THR A 47 11.05 -7.14 6.26
C THR A 47 9.54 -7.15 6.46
N VAL A 48 9.02 -6.18 7.22
CA VAL A 48 7.60 -6.11 7.61
C VAL A 48 7.00 -4.77 7.17
N VAL A 49 5.94 -4.83 6.36
CA VAL A 49 5.08 -3.69 6.08
C VAL A 49 3.83 -3.80 6.95
N PHE A 50 3.62 -2.83 7.82
CA PHE A 50 2.43 -2.73 8.66
C PHE A 50 1.48 -1.68 8.09
N THR A 51 0.27 -2.09 7.75
CA THR A 51 -0.79 -1.22 7.24
C THR A 51 -2.14 -1.59 7.84
N PHE A 52 -3.18 -0.87 7.45
CA PHE A 52 -4.55 -1.23 7.79
C PHE A 52 -5.28 -1.82 6.58
N ASP A 53 -6.19 -2.75 6.84
CA ASP A 53 -7.07 -3.39 5.84
C ASP A 53 -8.01 -2.37 5.20
N VAL A 54 -8.55 -1.46 6.01
CA VAL A 54 -9.40 -0.34 5.62
C VAL A 54 -8.73 0.98 6.04
N SER A 55 -8.85 2.01 5.21
CA SER A 55 -8.34 3.33 5.60
C SER A 55 -9.00 3.80 6.90
N PRO A 56 -8.23 4.24 7.90
CA PRO A 56 -8.78 4.82 9.13
C PRO A 56 -9.83 5.91 8.89
N LEU A 57 -9.68 6.69 7.82
CA LEU A 57 -10.63 7.75 7.46
C LEU A 57 -12.01 7.20 7.06
N VAL A 58 -12.07 6.01 6.46
CA VAL A 58 -13.36 5.36 6.11
C VAL A 58 -14.15 5.06 7.37
N LYS A 59 -13.49 4.53 8.40
CA LYS A 59 -14.12 4.20 9.68
C LYS A 59 -14.52 5.47 10.44
N LEU A 60 -13.64 6.47 10.50
CA LEU A 60 -13.87 7.72 11.24
C LEU A 60 -14.99 8.56 10.64
N TYR A 61 -15.10 8.61 9.31
CA TYR A 61 -16.05 9.50 8.63
C TYR A 61 -17.22 8.75 7.97
N HIS A 62 -17.28 7.41 8.09
CA HIS A 62 -18.32 6.55 7.50
C HIS A 62 -18.55 6.80 6.00
N LYS A 63 -17.53 7.28 5.29
CA LYS A 63 -17.56 7.53 3.85
C LYS A 63 -16.76 6.46 3.13
N PRO A 64 -17.37 5.67 2.22
CA PRO A 64 -16.62 4.74 1.41
C PRO A 64 -15.60 5.53 0.59
N ALA A 65 -14.33 5.29 0.84
CA ALA A 65 -13.27 5.87 0.03
C ALA A 65 -12.73 4.81 -0.93
N LYS A 66 -12.73 5.14 -2.22
CA LYS A 66 -12.07 4.31 -3.21
C LYS A 66 -10.57 4.34 -2.99
N THR A 67 -9.90 3.19 -3.11
CA THR A 67 -8.47 3.01 -2.93
C THR A 67 -7.76 2.93 -4.29
N LEU A 68 -6.49 3.32 -4.32
CA LEU A 68 -5.64 3.15 -5.50
C LEU A 68 -5.32 1.66 -5.74
N LEU A 69 -5.27 0.86 -4.68
CA LEU A 69 -5.07 -0.59 -4.73
C LEU A 69 -6.09 -1.29 -3.86
N THR A 70 -6.57 -2.45 -4.31
CA THR A 70 -7.25 -3.40 -3.41
C THR A 70 -6.24 -4.05 -2.48
N ASN A 71 -6.71 -4.81 -1.48
CA ASN A 71 -5.81 -5.54 -0.59
C ASN A 71 -5.00 -6.60 -1.35
N GLU A 72 -5.63 -7.30 -2.30
CA GLU A 72 -5.00 -8.30 -3.16
C GLU A 72 -3.93 -7.68 -4.06
N GLU A 73 -4.25 -6.55 -4.71
CA GLU A 73 -3.29 -5.82 -5.55
C GLU A 73 -2.11 -5.29 -4.73
N ARG A 74 -2.37 -4.79 -3.52
CA ARG A 74 -1.33 -4.33 -2.60
C ARG A 74 -0.45 -5.48 -2.13
N GLN A 75 -1.04 -6.64 -1.86
CA GLN A 75 -0.31 -7.86 -1.49
C GLN A 75 0.65 -8.28 -2.60
N GLU A 76 0.17 -8.39 -3.84
CA GLU A 76 1.01 -8.75 -4.99
C GLU A 76 2.18 -7.78 -5.19
N LEU A 77 1.91 -6.48 -5.15
CA LEU A 77 2.96 -5.48 -5.31
C LEU A 77 3.98 -5.53 -4.16
N ALA A 78 3.55 -5.71 -2.92
CA ALA A 78 4.45 -5.85 -1.78
C ALA A 78 5.34 -7.10 -1.93
N GLU A 79 4.78 -8.21 -2.41
CA GLU A 79 5.53 -9.42 -2.70
C GLU A 79 6.59 -9.20 -3.79
N ASN A 80 6.21 -8.56 -4.89
CA ASN A 80 7.12 -8.19 -5.98
C ASN A 80 8.23 -7.23 -5.52
N LEU A 81 7.95 -6.38 -4.54
CA LEU A 81 8.94 -5.52 -3.90
C LEU A 81 9.85 -6.27 -2.91
N GLY A 82 9.60 -7.55 -2.66
CA GLY A 82 10.41 -8.41 -1.80
C GLY A 82 10.16 -8.23 -0.31
N VAL A 83 8.96 -7.81 0.07
CA VAL A 83 8.48 -7.79 1.47
C VAL A 83 8.26 -9.22 1.95
N ASP A 84 8.70 -9.54 3.17
CA ASP A 84 8.54 -10.89 3.74
C ASP A 84 7.19 -11.04 4.45
N VAL A 85 6.73 -9.98 5.14
CA VAL A 85 5.46 -9.98 5.86
C VAL A 85 4.68 -8.69 5.58
N LEU A 86 3.46 -8.82 5.11
CA LEU A 86 2.49 -7.73 4.99
C LEU A 86 1.39 -7.93 6.02
N ILE A 87 1.30 -7.01 6.98
CA ILE A 87 0.26 -6.97 7.99
C ILE A 87 -0.78 -5.95 7.57
N ALA A 88 -2.00 -6.39 7.26
CA ALA A 88 -3.16 -5.54 7.00
C ALA A 88 -4.10 -5.57 8.20
N CYS A 89 -3.72 -4.89 9.27
CA CYS A 89 -4.40 -4.94 10.56
C CYS A 89 -5.80 -4.28 10.49
N PRO A 90 -6.85 -4.90 11.03
CA PRO A 90 -8.15 -4.25 11.17
C PRO A 90 -8.05 -2.99 12.05
N PHE A 91 -8.60 -1.88 11.56
CA PHE A 91 -8.64 -0.63 12.32
C PHE A 91 -9.84 -0.65 13.29
N THR A 92 -9.69 -1.40 14.39
CA THR A 92 -10.72 -1.55 15.44
C THR A 92 -10.77 -0.34 16.38
N ASP A 93 -11.82 -0.25 17.22
CA ASP A 93 -11.91 0.81 18.23
C ASP A 93 -10.78 0.70 19.27
N ALA A 94 -10.37 -0.52 19.62
CA ALA A 94 -9.19 -0.75 20.45
C ALA A 94 -7.91 -0.18 19.80
N MET A 95 -7.71 -0.43 18.51
CA MET A 95 -6.56 0.11 17.76
C MET A 95 -6.63 1.64 17.65
N MET A 96 -7.82 2.21 17.46
CA MET A 96 -8.03 3.65 17.36
C MET A 96 -7.71 4.39 18.67
N ASN A 97 -8.03 3.77 19.81
CA ASN A 97 -7.85 4.35 21.15
C ASN A 97 -6.50 3.94 21.80
N MET A 98 -5.69 3.16 21.11
CA MET A 98 -4.40 2.71 21.64
C MET A 98 -3.39 3.85 21.69
N GLU A 99 -2.79 4.09 22.87
CA GLU A 99 -1.75 5.08 23.01
C GLU A 99 -0.51 4.74 22.17
N ALA A 100 0.22 5.77 21.74
CA ALA A 100 1.35 5.59 20.83
C ALA A 100 2.46 4.70 21.43
N GLU A 101 2.77 4.89 22.72
CA GLU A 101 3.77 4.11 23.44
C GLU A 101 3.34 2.65 23.60
N GLU A 102 2.05 2.41 23.84
CA GLU A 102 1.50 1.07 23.96
C GLU A 102 1.60 0.34 22.62
N PHE A 103 1.26 0.99 21.51
CA PHE A 103 1.42 0.45 20.16
C PHE A 103 2.87 0.00 19.91
N VAL A 104 3.85 0.85 20.23
CA VAL A 104 5.27 0.51 20.05
C VAL A 104 5.67 -0.68 20.92
N LYS A 105 5.31 -0.69 22.20
CA LYS A 105 5.67 -1.78 23.14
C LYS A 105 5.05 -3.11 22.73
N GLU A 106 3.74 -3.13 22.46
CA GLU A 106 3.01 -4.38 22.23
C GLU A 106 3.26 -4.94 20.82
N PHE A 107 3.27 -4.11 19.81
CA PHE A 107 3.37 -4.60 18.44
C PHE A 107 4.81 -4.57 17.92
N LEU A 108 5.51 -3.45 18.02
CA LEU A 108 6.84 -3.34 17.41
C LEU A 108 7.90 -4.10 18.23
N VAL A 109 7.90 -3.92 19.56
CA VAL A 109 8.93 -4.52 20.42
C VAL A 109 8.61 -5.98 20.74
N LYS A 110 7.46 -6.25 21.38
CA LYS A 110 7.15 -7.58 21.90
C LYS A 110 6.80 -8.61 20.82
N ARG A 111 6.07 -8.19 19.76
CA ARG A 111 5.62 -9.13 18.74
C ARG A 111 6.54 -9.18 17.53
N LEU A 112 6.96 -8.04 17.02
CA LEU A 112 7.75 -7.95 15.78
C LEU A 112 9.26 -7.93 16.04
N HIS A 113 9.72 -7.85 17.29
CA HIS A 113 11.15 -7.76 17.66
C HIS A 113 11.89 -6.76 16.78
N VAL A 114 11.30 -5.54 16.62
CA VAL A 114 11.83 -4.52 15.74
C VAL A 114 13.27 -4.15 16.10
N SER A 115 14.15 -4.13 15.11
CA SER A 115 15.52 -3.62 15.24
C SER A 115 15.75 -2.39 14.37
N TYR A 116 14.94 -2.22 13.34
CA TYR A 116 14.99 -1.08 12.44
C TYR A 116 13.59 -0.66 12.00
N LEU A 117 13.32 0.63 12.04
CA LEU A 117 12.05 1.22 11.66
C LEU A 117 12.27 2.36 10.65
N ALA A 118 11.64 2.28 9.47
CA ALA A 118 11.66 3.33 8.47
C ALA A 118 10.29 4.03 8.41
N VAL A 119 10.26 5.35 8.56
CA VAL A 119 9.03 6.16 8.50
C VAL A 119 9.25 7.47 7.75
N GLY A 120 8.18 8.04 7.21
CA GLY A 120 8.22 9.39 6.64
C GLY A 120 8.28 10.49 7.71
N PRO A 121 8.67 11.72 7.36
CA PRO A 121 8.81 12.84 8.33
C PRO A 121 7.47 13.32 8.90
N ASP A 122 6.37 13.10 8.19
CA ASP A 122 5.01 13.45 8.59
C ASP A 122 4.21 12.27 9.17
N PHE A 123 4.88 11.16 9.46
CA PHE A 123 4.21 9.98 10.01
C PHE A 123 3.59 10.28 11.38
N ARG A 124 2.34 9.84 11.56
CA ARG A 124 1.58 9.97 12.80
C ARG A 124 0.81 8.70 13.10
N PHE A 125 0.80 8.29 14.36
CA PHE A 125 0.14 7.06 14.82
C PHE A 125 -0.37 7.19 16.26
N GLY A 126 -1.03 6.13 16.76
CA GLY A 126 -1.61 6.09 18.10
C GLY A 126 -2.83 6.98 18.25
N HIS A 127 -3.38 6.98 19.46
CA HIS A 127 -4.57 7.76 19.80
C HIS A 127 -4.38 9.24 19.50
N GLU A 128 -5.36 9.87 18.84
CA GLU A 128 -5.34 11.27 18.41
C GLU A 128 -4.10 11.66 17.58
N ARG A 129 -3.40 10.69 16.98
CA ARG A 129 -2.20 10.90 16.18
C ARG A 129 -1.03 11.54 16.98
N LYS A 130 -0.97 11.29 18.29
CA LYS A 130 0.07 11.83 19.18
C LYS A 130 1.46 11.26 18.89
N GLY A 131 1.53 10.02 18.39
CA GLY A 131 2.78 9.40 17.97
C GLY A 131 3.39 10.07 16.73
N ASN A 132 4.69 10.28 16.74
CA ASN A 132 5.46 10.95 15.71
C ASN A 132 6.88 10.35 15.61
N PRO A 133 7.71 10.72 14.62
CA PRO A 133 9.07 10.21 14.48
C PRO A 133 9.99 10.49 15.69
N GLU A 134 9.79 11.59 16.39
CA GLU A 134 10.57 11.97 17.58
C GLU A 134 10.30 11.00 18.72
N LEU A 135 9.02 10.68 19.00
CA LEU A 135 8.64 9.66 19.98
C LEU A 135 9.22 8.28 19.61
N LEU A 136 9.16 7.91 18.31
CA LEU A 136 9.75 6.65 17.87
C LEU A 136 11.25 6.59 18.12
N LYS A 137 12.00 7.69 17.89
CA LYS A 137 13.44 7.77 18.18
C LYS A 137 13.73 7.63 19.67
N GLN A 138 12.94 8.31 20.53
CA GLN A 138 13.06 8.18 21.99
C GLN A 138 12.85 6.74 22.44
N MET A 139 11.77 6.08 21.94
CA MET A 139 11.50 4.70 22.24
C MET A 139 12.54 3.75 21.61
N GLY A 140 13.08 4.10 20.43
CA GLY A 140 14.20 3.36 19.83
C GLY A 140 15.42 3.28 20.73
N THR A 141 15.76 4.41 21.38
CA THR A 141 16.84 4.44 22.37
C THR A 141 16.50 3.58 23.60
N GLN A 142 15.24 3.59 24.05
CA GLN A 142 14.80 2.85 25.23
C GLN A 142 14.73 1.32 24.98
N TYR A 143 14.33 0.89 23.76
CA TYR A 143 14.06 -0.51 23.43
C TYR A 143 15.04 -1.10 22.42
N ASP A 144 16.17 -0.44 22.17
CA ASP A 144 17.26 -0.92 21.31
C ASP A 144 16.82 -1.20 19.86
N PHE A 145 16.17 -0.20 19.21
CA PHE A 145 15.93 -0.22 17.79
C PHE A 145 16.25 1.13 17.11
N THR A 146 16.68 1.07 15.86
CA THR A 146 17.04 2.26 15.07
C THR A 146 15.82 2.80 14.34
N VAL A 147 15.63 4.12 14.32
CA VAL A 147 14.60 4.80 13.55
C VAL A 147 15.23 5.66 12.47
N GLU A 148 14.92 5.37 11.22
CA GLU A 148 15.28 6.19 10.07
C GLU A 148 14.07 7.00 9.61
N VAL A 149 14.22 8.33 9.57
CA VAL A 149 13.22 9.21 8.97
C VAL A 149 13.62 9.45 7.52
N VAL A 150 12.89 8.84 6.61
CA VAL A 150 13.19 8.83 5.19
C VAL A 150 12.55 10.04 4.52
N GLU A 151 13.37 10.87 3.90
CA GLU A 151 12.89 12.05 3.17
C GLU A 151 11.95 11.66 2.03
N LYS A 152 10.92 12.49 1.85
CA LYS A 152 9.95 12.32 0.78
C LYS A 152 10.60 12.49 -0.60
N LEU A 153 10.07 11.76 -1.56
CA LEU A 153 10.42 11.94 -2.96
C LEU A 153 9.56 13.04 -3.57
N THR A 154 10.13 13.79 -4.49
CA THR A 154 9.42 14.74 -5.35
C THR A 154 9.52 14.30 -6.80
N ASP A 155 8.63 14.79 -7.64
CA ASP A 155 8.70 14.65 -9.09
C ASP A 155 9.34 15.87 -9.79
N GLY A 156 9.96 16.74 -8.99
CA GLY A 156 10.50 18.03 -9.40
C GLY A 156 9.58 19.22 -9.16
N THR A 157 8.28 18.99 -9.00
CA THR A 157 7.27 20.04 -8.75
C THR A 157 6.60 19.89 -7.39
N ARG A 158 6.30 18.66 -6.99
CA ARG A 158 5.50 18.34 -5.80
C ARG A 158 5.96 17.04 -5.13
N GLU A 159 5.70 16.89 -3.84
CA GLU A 159 5.92 15.64 -3.12
C GLU A 159 5.02 14.51 -3.64
N ILE A 160 5.64 13.34 -3.89
CA ILE A 160 4.92 12.15 -4.32
C ILE A 160 4.12 11.59 -3.14
N SER A 161 2.79 11.56 -3.29
CA SER A 161 1.85 11.09 -2.26
C SER A 161 0.66 10.38 -2.89
N SER A 162 -0.06 9.58 -2.10
CA SER A 162 -1.31 8.96 -2.56
C SER A 162 -2.37 9.98 -2.99
N THR A 163 -2.38 11.16 -2.38
CA THR A 163 -3.28 12.26 -2.75
C THR A 163 -2.93 12.77 -4.15
N TYR A 164 -1.64 13.03 -4.41
CA TYR A 164 -1.18 13.47 -5.73
C TYR A 164 -1.50 12.45 -6.82
N VAL A 165 -1.23 11.16 -6.57
CA VAL A 165 -1.59 10.09 -7.51
C VAL A 165 -3.10 10.06 -7.80
N ARG A 166 -3.95 10.32 -6.79
CA ARG A 166 -5.41 10.34 -6.96
C ARG A 166 -5.90 11.49 -7.81
N GLU A 167 -5.34 12.68 -7.59
CA GLU A 167 -5.66 13.87 -8.37
C GLU A 167 -5.33 13.65 -9.84
N GLU A 168 -4.12 13.19 -10.16
CA GLU A 168 -3.69 12.90 -11.52
C GLU A 168 -4.55 11.79 -12.18
N LEU A 169 -4.96 10.78 -11.38
CA LEU A 169 -5.84 9.72 -11.86
C LEU A 169 -7.26 10.26 -12.14
N GLU A 170 -7.78 11.17 -11.33
CA GLU A 170 -9.08 11.82 -11.53
C GLU A 170 -9.12 12.71 -12.77
N GLU A 171 -7.98 13.30 -13.12
CA GLU A 171 -7.81 14.10 -14.35
C GLU A 171 -7.51 13.25 -15.58
N GLY A 172 -7.25 11.94 -15.41
CA GLY A 172 -6.97 11.01 -16.50
C GLY A 172 -5.52 11.04 -17.00
N HIS A 173 -4.61 11.66 -16.28
CA HIS A 173 -3.18 11.76 -16.62
C HIS A 173 -2.43 10.47 -16.32
N ILE A 174 -2.74 9.38 -17.03
CA ILE A 174 -2.26 8.02 -16.74
C ILE A 174 -0.74 7.91 -16.80
N GLU A 175 -0.09 8.56 -17.73
CA GLU A 175 1.38 8.57 -17.84
C GLU A 175 2.01 9.18 -16.57
N LYS A 176 1.42 10.26 -16.05
CA LYS A 176 1.87 10.89 -14.81
C LYS A 176 1.62 9.99 -13.61
N VAL A 177 0.44 9.37 -13.54
CA VAL A 177 0.10 8.36 -12.51
C VAL A 177 1.17 7.25 -12.49
N ASN A 178 1.49 6.68 -13.66
CA ASN A 178 2.49 5.62 -13.79
C ASN A 178 3.89 6.09 -13.36
N ALA A 179 4.28 7.32 -13.70
CA ALA A 179 5.55 7.91 -13.28
C ALA A 179 5.63 8.10 -11.75
N LEU A 180 4.54 8.53 -11.10
CA LEU A 180 4.46 8.70 -9.64
C LEU A 180 4.44 7.35 -8.91
N LEU A 181 3.76 6.36 -9.50
CA LEU A 181 3.68 5.01 -8.95
C LEU A 181 4.99 4.22 -9.14
N GLY A 182 5.70 4.43 -10.27
CA GLY A 182 6.85 3.63 -10.67
C GLY A 182 6.49 2.26 -11.27
N TYR A 183 5.20 2.06 -11.57
CA TYR A 183 4.64 0.91 -12.28
C TYR A 183 3.38 1.34 -13.04
N GLN A 184 2.91 0.53 -13.99
CA GLN A 184 1.68 0.81 -14.72
C GLN A 184 0.48 0.60 -13.80
N TYR A 185 -0.40 1.60 -13.72
CA TYR A 185 -1.64 1.50 -12.96
C TYR A 185 -2.50 0.36 -13.51
N PHE A 186 -2.96 -0.52 -12.65
CA PHE A 186 -3.67 -1.73 -13.05
C PHE A 186 -4.90 -2.00 -12.17
N THR A 187 -5.77 -2.87 -12.63
CA THR A 187 -6.85 -3.43 -11.84
C THR A 187 -7.03 -4.91 -12.14
N ARG A 188 -7.54 -5.64 -11.16
CA ARG A 188 -8.01 -7.01 -11.30
C ARG A 188 -9.52 -7.05 -11.27
N GLY A 189 -10.12 -8.06 -11.88
CA GLY A 189 -11.56 -8.29 -11.85
C GLY A 189 -11.95 -9.54 -12.61
N GLU A 190 -13.20 -9.92 -12.49
CA GLU A 190 -13.76 -11.04 -13.23
C GLU A 190 -14.18 -10.62 -14.62
N ILE A 191 -13.96 -11.50 -15.60
CA ILE A 191 -14.49 -11.35 -16.93
C ILE A 191 -15.91 -11.92 -16.96
N VAL A 192 -16.87 -11.10 -17.30
CA VAL A 192 -18.27 -11.48 -17.40
C VAL A 192 -18.80 -11.33 -18.81
N HIS A 193 -19.85 -12.11 -19.12
CA HIS A 193 -20.55 -11.96 -20.37
C HIS A 193 -21.43 -10.71 -20.37
N GLY A 194 -21.15 -9.79 -21.29
CA GLY A 194 -22.02 -8.65 -21.57
C GLY A 194 -23.10 -8.99 -22.60
N ARG A 195 -23.65 -7.96 -23.23
CA ARG A 195 -24.69 -8.08 -24.27
C ARG A 195 -24.22 -8.78 -25.56
N GLN A 196 -22.95 -9.10 -25.67
CA GLN A 196 -22.31 -9.78 -26.82
C GLN A 196 -22.50 -9.06 -28.18
N LEU A 197 -22.87 -7.79 -28.18
CA LEU A 197 -23.09 -7.00 -29.42
C LEU A 197 -21.82 -6.91 -30.27
N GLY A 198 -20.64 -6.81 -29.66
CA GLY A 198 -19.36 -6.77 -30.38
C GLY A 198 -19.14 -8.03 -31.23
N ARG A 199 -19.65 -9.20 -30.80
CA ARG A 199 -19.53 -10.45 -31.55
C ARG A 199 -20.32 -10.40 -32.87
N THR A 200 -21.46 -9.67 -32.91
CA THR A 200 -22.31 -9.56 -34.11
C THR A 200 -21.66 -8.69 -35.18
N ILE A 201 -20.74 -7.80 -34.83
CA ILE A 201 -20.01 -6.90 -35.74
C ILE A 201 -18.54 -7.31 -35.90
N GLY A 202 -18.17 -8.52 -35.49
CA GLY A 202 -16.82 -9.03 -35.65
C GLY A 202 -15.78 -8.49 -34.67
N VAL A 203 -16.19 -7.72 -33.63
CA VAL A 203 -15.32 -7.16 -32.60
C VAL A 203 -15.74 -7.69 -31.22
N PRO A 204 -15.38 -8.94 -30.87
CA PRO A 204 -15.72 -9.49 -29.57
C PRO A 204 -15.06 -8.70 -28.43
N THR A 205 -15.83 -8.44 -27.38
CA THR A 205 -15.39 -7.68 -26.21
C THR A 205 -15.41 -8.54 -24.95
N ALA A 206 -14.48 -8.33 -24.05
CA ALA A 206 -14.49 -8.86 -22.70
C ALA A 206 -14.90 -7.75 -21.73
N ASN A 207 -15.84 -8.04 -20.83
CA ASN A 207 -16.27 -7.09 -19.81
C ASN A 207 -15.63 -7.48 -18.48
N LEU A 208 -14.79 -6.59 -17.96
CA LEU A 208 -14.16 -6.77 -16.65
C LEU A 208 -15.00 -6.03 -15.61
N ILE A 209 -15.42 -6.72 -14.55
CA ILE A 209 -16.03 -6.07 -13.37
C ILE A 209 -14.93 -5.77 -12.37
N PRO A 210 -14.60 -4.48 -12.16
CA PRO A 210 -13.63 -4.11 -11.15
C PRO A 210 -14.23 -4.14 -9.75
N PRO A 211 -13.40 -4.29 -8.69
CA PRO A 211 -13.84 -4.15 -7.32
C PRO A 211 -14.41 -2.75 -7.05
N VAL A 212 -15.53 -2.67 -6.31
CA VAL A 212 -16.24 -1.40 -6.02
C VAL A 212 -15.35 -0.40 -5.28
N SER A 213 -14.44 -0.90 -4.45
CA SER A 213 -13.47 -0.09 -3.69
C SER A 213 -12.35 0.50 -4.54
N LYS A 214 -12.17 0.02 -5.77
CA LYS A 214 -11.08 0.47 -6.67
C LYS A 214 -11.39 1.83 -7.26
N LYS A 215 -10.39 2.73 -7.23
CA LYS A 215 -10.47 4.01 -7.94
C LYS A 215 -10.14 3.78 -9.42
N PHE A 216 -10.92 4.43 -10.28
CA PHE A 216 -10.72 4.39 -11.72
C PHE A 216 -10.45 5.81 -12.28
N PRO A 217 -9.75 5.92 -13.41
CA PRO A 217 -9.69 7.15 -14.15
C PRO A 217 -11.08 7.55 -14.70
N PRO A 218 -11.26 8.76 -15.25
CA PRO A 218 -12.48 9.16 -15.92
C PRO A 218 -12.89 8.20 -17.05
N ASN A 219 -14.16 8.24 -17.43
CA ASN A 219 -14.62 7.48 -18.59
C ASN A 219 -13.86 7.91 -19.84
N GLY A 220 -13.43 6.95 -20.63
CA GLY A 220 -12.61 7.22 -21.82
C GLY A 220 -12.10 5.94 -22.46
N VAL A 221 -11.29 6.11 -23.50
CA VAL A 221 -10.60 5.00 -24.19
C VAL A 221 -9.15 4.98 -23.76
N TYR A 222 -8.71 3.83 -23.25
CA TYR A 222 -7.37 3.64 -22.75
C TYR A 222 -6.68 2.49 -23.47
N LEU A 223 -5.42 2.69 -23.84
CA LEU A 223 -4.57 1.59 -24.27
C LEU A 223 -4.14 0.80 -23.05
N THR A 224 -4.45 -0.49 -23.02
CA THR A 224 -4.18 -1.34 -21.87
C THR A 224 -3.47 -2.62 -22.27
N ARG A 225 -2.74 -3.20 -21.31
CA ARG A 225 -2.27 -4.58 -21.37
C ARG A 225 -3.12 -5.42 -20.44
N SER A 226 -3.60 -6.54 -20.91
CA SER A 226 -4.39 -7.47 -20.11
C SER A 226 -3.68 -8.81 -20.02
N LYS A 227 -3.49 -9.29 -18.78
CA LYS A 227 -2.97 -10.63 -18.52
C LYS A 227 -4.13 -11.56 -18.21
N ILE A 228 -4.28 -12.62 -18.98
CA ILE A 228 -5.29 -13.66 -18.81
C ILE A 228 -4.56 -15.01 -18.71
N GLY A 229 -4.52 -15.59 -17.53
CA GLY A 229 -3.62 -16.72 -17.24
C GLY A 229 -2.15 -16.31 -17.46
N GLU A 230 -1.42 -17.06 -18.28
CA GLU A 230 -0.01 -16.80 -18.62
C GLU A 230 0.17 -15.91 -19.86
N LYS A 231 -0.90 -15.48 -20.51
CA LYS A 231 -0.84 -14.73 -21.77
C LYS A 231 -1.10 -13.25 -21.53
N GLU A 232 -0.31 -12.41 -22.19
CA GLU A 232 -0.50 -10.97 -22.24
C GLU A 232 -1.06 -10.54 -23.59
N TYR A 233 -1.96 -9.55 -23.56
CA TYR A 233 -2.62 -8.97 -24.71
C TYR A 233 -2.57 -7.44 -24.63
N GLU A 234 -2.26 -6.78 -25.74
CA GLU A 234 -2.48 -5.32 -25.87
C GLU A 234 -3.91 -5.09 -26.32
N ILE A 235 -4.69 -4.38 -25.54
CA ILE A 235 -6.13 -4.21 -25.76
C ILE A 235 -6.47 -2.73 -25.60
N GLY A 236 -7.15 -2.16 -26.62
CA GLY A 236 -7.88 -0.90 -26.47
C GLY A 236 -9.14 -1.14 -25.63
N ARG A 237 -9.39 -0.28 -24.62
CA ARG A 237 -10.55 -0.39 -23.75
C ARG A 237 -11.36 0.90 -23.79
N ALA A 238 -12.66 0.79 -24.06
CA ALA A 238 -13.61 1.84 -23.76
C ALA A 238 -14.15 1.65 -22.35
N HIS A 239 -14.06 2.69 -21.52
CA HIS A 239 -14.70 2.71 -20.21
C HIS A 239 -16.05 3.44 -20.38
N VAL A 240 -17.16 2.74 -20.16
CA VAL A 240 -18.53 3.30 -20.23
C VAL A 240 -19.09 3.36 -18.82
#